data_5b88344f0aff320d3bfa4c516c2e612a
#
_entry.id   5b88344f0aff320d3bfa4c516c2e612a
#
_cell.length_a   1.000
_cell.length_b   1.000
_cell.length_c   1.000
_cell.angle_alpha   90.00
_cell.angle_beta   90.00
_cell.angle_gamma   90.00
#
_symmetry.space_group_name_H-M   'P 1'
#
loop_
_entity.id
_entity.type
_entity.pdbx_description
1 polymer ?
#
loop_
_entity_poly.entity_id
_entity_poly.type
_entity_poly.pdbx_seq_one_letter_code
_entity_poly.pdbx_strand_id
1 'polypeptide(L)'
;IGEPGTQLTMRTFHTGGIASAEDITQGLPRVTELFEARTPKGEAPISEFAGTIKVQDTERGREVILQPDDDSLEPITYQVTRRAPMLVKDGQHVDPGTQLVEGSVDPKKILRILGPRAAQMNIVNEVHDVYRSQGVDIHDKHIEVIVHQMLRRVTVIDSGDTDLLPGELVDRARFREQNK
;
A
#
# COMPACT_ATOMS: atom_id res chain seq x y z
N ILE A 1 29.17 -7.16 -9.76
CA ILE A 1 27.87 -6.50 -9.99
C ILE A 1 27.35 -6.13 -8.62
N GLY A 2 27.42 -4.86 -8.27
CA GLY A 2 26.94 -4.36 -6.97
C GLY A 2 25.49 -3.89 -7.08
N GLU A 3 24.77 -3.98 -5.97
CA GLU A 3 23.45 -3.39 -5.85
C GLU A 3 23.58 -1.85 -5.73
N PRO A 4 22.81 -1.03 -6.48
CA PRO A 4 22.87 0.42 -6.37
C PRO A 4 22.33 0.96 -5.03
N GLY A 5 21.83 0.10 -4.15
CA GLY A 5 21.34 0.45 -2.82
C GLY A 5 22.35 1.18 -1.94
N THR A 6 23.66 0.97 -2.17
CA THR A 6 24.72 1.71 -1.47
C THR A 6 24.74 3.21 -1.78
N GLN A 7 24.10 3.63 -2.86
CA GLN A 7 23.99 5.03 -3.27
C GLN A 7 22.77 5.72 -2.63
N LEU A 8 21.88 4.96 -2.00
CA LEU A 8 20.71 5.50 -1.31
C LEU A 8 21.07 6.06 0.06
N THR A 9 20.33 7.07 0.49
CA THR A 9 20.46 7.63 1.84
C THR A 9 20.00 6.61 2.87
N MET A 10 20.93 6.20 3.76
CA MET A 10 20.64 5.26 4.84
C MET A 10 20.13 5.94 6.12
N ARG A 11 20.18 7.28 6.18
CA ARG A 11 19.74 8.07 7.33
C ARG A 11 18.41 8.73 7.05
N THR A 12 17.48 8.61 8.01
CA THR A 12 16.32 9.48 8.07
C THR A 12 16.80 10.86 8.52
N PHE A 13 16.67 11.88 7.68
CA PHE A 13 16.90 13.25 8.09
C PHE A 13 15.73 13.70 8.95
N HIS A 14 15.98 13.88 10.24
CA HIS A 14 15.12 14.71 11.06
C HIS A 14 15.36 16.16 10.65
N THR A 15 14.50 16.71 9.81
CA THR A 15 14.47 18.16 9.57
C THR A 15 14.08 18.82 10.89
N GLY A 16 15.08 19.33 11.58
CA GLY A 16 14.88 20.10 12.80
C GLY A 16 14.05 21.33 12.51
N GLY A 17 12.94 21.45 13.17
CA GLY A 17 12.05 22.58 13.09
C GLY A 17 10.62 22.18 12.77
N ILE A 18 9.82 22.02 13.82
CA ILE A 18 8.40 21.69 13.81
C ILE A 18 8.17 20.26 13.29
N ALA A 19 8.20 19.33 14.23
CA ALA A 19 7.82 17.96 14.01
C ALA A 19 6.41 17.89 13.41
N SER A 20 6.32 17.76 12.09
CA SER A 20 5.21 17.06 11.53
C SER A 20 5.40 15.61 11.97
N ALA A 21 4.44 15.07 12.72
CA ALA A 21 4.49 13.76 13.37
C ALA A 21 4.49 12.58 12.38
N GLU A 22 4.92 12.81 11.16
CA GLU A 22 5.00 11.84 10.09
C GLU A 22 6.47 11.65 9.78
N ASP A 23 7.07 10.66 10.47
CA ASP A 23 8.34 10.06 10.05
C ASP A 23 8.13 9.44 8.67
N ILE A 24 8.21 10.25 7.61
CA ILE A 24 8.23 9.75 6.25
C ILE A 24 9.56 9.03 6.09
N THR A 25 9.50 7.72 6.10
CA THR A 25 10.66 6.88 5.86
C THR A 25 11.08 7.05 4.41
N GLN A 26 12.30 7.56 4.18
CA GLN A 26 12.86 7.84 2.86
C GLN A 26 14.11 7.02 2.59
N GLY A 27 14.47 6.89 1.33
CA GLY A 27 15.68 6.19 0.91
C GLY A 27 15.63 4.68 1.15
N LEU A 28 16.77 4.08 1.49
CA LEU A 28 16.89 2.64 1.71
C LEU A 28 15.93 2.08 2.77
N PRO A 29 15.67 2.74 3.89
CA PRO A 29 14.65 2.29 4.84
C PRO A 29 13.26 2.13 4.22
N ARG A 30 12.86 3.02 3.30
CA ARG A 30 11.57 2.89 2.59
C ARG A 30 11.54 1.67 1.67
N VAL A 31 12.62 1.39 0.95
CA VAL A 31 12.74 0.18 0.11
C VAL A 31 12.60 -1.09 0.97
N THR A 32 13.23 -1.09 2.16
CA THR A 32 13.11 -2.20 3.11
C THR A 32 11.67 -2.39 3.59
N GLU A 33 10.97 -1.31 3.96
CA GLU A 33 9.55 -1.37 4.33
C GLU A 33 8.68 -1.97 3.23
N LEU A 34 8.91 -1.56 1.98
CA LEU A 34 8.15 -2.06 0.83
C LEU A 34 8.38 -3.55 0.58
N PHE A 35 9.64 -4.01 0.61
CA PHE A 35 9.95 -5.43 0.40
C PHE A 35 9.57 -6.33 1.58
N GLU A 36 9.50 -5.79 2.78
CA GLU A 36 8.97 -6.50 3.94
C GLU A 36 7.44 -6.38 4.06
N ALA A 37 6.80 -5.63 3.17
CA ALA A 37 5.37 -5.31 3.19
C ALA A 37 4.92 -4.82 4.57
N ARG A 38 5.70 -3.95 5.20
CA ARG A 38 5.34 -3.32 6.49
C ARG A 38 4.26 -2.26 6.26
N THR A 39 3.36 -2.12 7.22
CA THR A 39 2.43 -0.99 7.23
C THR A 39 3.22 0.29 7.49
N PRO A 40 3.16 1.29 6.60
CA PRO A 40 3.91 2.52 6.76
C PRO A 40 3.44 3.31 7.98
N LYS A 41 4.38 4.01 8.63
CA LYS A 41 4.03 5.02 9.64
C LYS A 41 3.36 6.20 8.93
N GLY A 42 2.22 6.66 9.42
CA GLY A 42 1.48 7.72 8.74
C GLY A 42 0.83 7.24 7.44
N GLU A 43 0.27 6.04 7.47
CA GLU A 43 -0.43 5.44 6.33
C GLU A 43 -1.49 6.37 5.75
N ALA A 44 -1.45 6.56 4.42
CA ALA A 44 -2.50 7.25 3.69
C ALA A 44 -3.69 6.31 3.47
N PRO A 45 -4.90 6.65 3.94
CA PRO A 45 -6.07 5.83 3.72
C PRO A 45 -6.45 5.78 2.23
N ILE A 46 -6.92 4.61 1.82
CA ILE A 46 -7.50 4.34 0.50
C ILE A 46 -8.94 3.89 0.65
N SER A 47 -9.78 4.18 -0.35
CA SER A 47 -11.18 3.75 -0.35
C SER A 47 -11.28 2.23 -0.44
N GLU A 48 -12.11 1.62 0.42
CA GLU A 48 -12.31 0.14 0.40
C GLU A 48 -13.36 -0.28 -0.64
N PHE A 49 -14.28 0.60 -1.00
CA PHE A 49 -15.34 0.38 -1.98
C PHE A 49 -15.64 1.68 -2.76
N ALA A 50 -16.49 1.56 -3.79
CA ALA A 50 -16.98 2.72 -4.53
C ALA A 50 -18.00 3.48 -3.70
N GLY A 51 -17.93 4.80 -3.76
CA GLY A 51 -18.87 5.63 -3.00
C GLY A 51 -18.55 7.11 -3.04
N THR A 52 -19.30 7.87 -2.28
CA THR A 52 -19.17 9.33 -2.19
C THR A 52 -18.47 9.74 -0.90
N ILE A 53 -17.51 10.65 -1.04
CA ILE A 53 -16.74 11.20 0.07
C ILE A 53 -17.50 12.35 0.74
N LYS A 54 -17.55 12.32 2.07
CA LYS A 54 -17.92 13.48 2.91
C LYS A 54 -16.76 13.85 3.81
N VAL A 55 -16.40 15.12 3.81
CA VAL A 55 -15.29 15.64 4.63
C VAL A 55 -15.88 16.48 5.76
N GLN A 56 -15.51 16.15 6.99
CA GLN A 56 -15.92 16.90 8.19
C GLN A 56 -14.70 17.27 9.03
N ASP A 57 -14.61 18.53 9.43
CA ASP A 57 -13.58 18.98 10.38
C ASP A 57 -14.10 18.83 11.80
N THR A 58 -13.39 18.05 12.62
CA THR A 58 -13.69 17.81 14.03
C THR A 58 -12.63 18.44 14.93
N GLU A 59 -12.88 18.54 16.23
CA GLU A 59 -11.89 19.06 17.19
C GLU A 59 -10.58 18.25 17.19
N ARG A 60 -10.68 16.93 16.94
CA ARG A 60 -9.56 15.99 16.98
C ARG A 60 -8.80 15.87 15.64
N GLY A 61 -9.32 16.44 14.54
CA GLY A 61 -8.72 16.31 13.22
C GLY A 61 -9.73 16.51 12.11
N ARG A 62 -9.47 15.91 10.98
CA ARG A 62 -10.39 15.83 9.84
C ARG A 62 -10.90 14.40 9.72
N GLU A 63 -12.19 14.23 9.54
CA GLU A 63 -12.83 12.96 9.26
C GLU A 63 -13.24 12.90 7.79
N VAL A 64 -12.83 11.83 7.13
CA VAL A 64 -13.23 11.53 5.76
C VAL A 64 -14.17 10.35 5.83
N ILE A 65 -15.43 10.55 5.54
CA ILE A 65 -16.47 9.52 5.59
C ILE A 65 -16.70 9.06 4.15
N LEU A 66 -16.48 7.78 3.91
CA LEU A 66 -16.82 7.12 2.65
C LEU A 66 -18.22 6.53 2.77
N GLN A 67 -19.16 7.14 2.05
CA GLN A 67 -20.53 6.66 1.92
C GLN A 67 -20.60 5.67 0.75
N PRO A 68 -20.86 4.37 0.97
CA PRO A 68 -20.90 3.40 -0.11
C PRO A 68 -22.07 3.67 -1.08
N ASP A 69 -21.89 3.23 -2.33
CA ASP A 69 -22.98 3.22 -3.31
C ASP A 69 -23.93 2.04 -3.07
N ASP A 70 -23.46 1.00 -2.39
CA ASP A 70 -24.24 -0.18 -2.02
C ASP A 70 -24.80 0.01 -0.61
N ASP A 71 -26.13 0.10 -0.49
CA ASP A 71 -26.86 0.27 0.77
C ASP A 71 -26.65 -0.89 1.76
N SER A 72 -26.08 -2.01 1.32
CA SER A 72 -25.76 -3.15 2.20
C SER A 72 -24.47 -2.95 3.01
N LEU A 73 -23.64 -1.97 2.65
CA LEU A 73 -22.37 -1.67 3.29
C LEU A 73 -22.52 -0.50 4.28
N GLU A 74 -21.80 -0.58 5.38
CA GLU A 74 -21.75 0.52 6.36
C GLU A 74 -20.72 1.58 5.92
N PRO A 75 -21.00 2.88 6.19
CA PRO A 75 -20.05 3.96 5.94
C PRO A 75 -18.76 3.76 6.74
N ILE A 76 -17.62 4.02 6.10
CA ILE A 76 -16.31 3.96 6.77
C ILE A 76 -15.82 5.38 7.05
N THR A 77 -15.36 5.61 8.28
CA THR A 77 -14.77 6.88 8.69
C THR A 77 -13.26 6.76 8.85
N TYR A 78 -12.52 7.56 8.10
CA TYR A 78 -11.06 7.65 8.18
C TYR A 78 -10.68 8.92 8.96
N GLN A 79 -9.87 8.73 10.01
CA GLN A 79 -9.29 9.85 10.75
C GLN A 79 -8.04 10.35 10.05
N VAL A 80 -8.01 11.64 9.71
CA VAL A 80 -6.90 12.23 8.97
C VAL A 80 -6.43 13.49 9.71
N THR A 81 -5.12 13.72 9.71
CA THR A 81 -4.56 14.94 10.28
C THR A 81 -5.00 16.17 9.47
N ARG A 82 -5.32 17.28 10.12
CA ARG A 82 -5.74 18.53 9.42
C ARG A 82 -4.70 19.04 8.42
N ARG A 83 -3.43 18.70 8.64
CA ARG A 83 -2.32 19.15 7.79
C ARG A 83 -2.07 18.24 6.57
N ALA A 84 -2.65 17.05 6.54
CA ALA A 84 -2.47 16.13 5.42
C ALA A 84 -3.11 16.71 4.15
N PRO A 85 -2.38 16.79 3.04
CA PRO A 85 -2.93 17.25 1.77
C PRO A 85 -4.01 16.27 1.29
N MET A 86 -5.22 16.79 1.06
CA MET A 86 -6.32 15.99 0.56
C MET A 86 -6.20 15.81 -0.95
N LEU A 87 -6.35 14.58 -1.43
CA LEU A 87 -6.40 14.26 -2.86
C LEU A 87 -7.83 14.21 -3.41
N VAL A 88 -8.82 14.17 -2.50
CA VAL A 88 -10.24 14.10 -2.83
C VAL A 88 -10.98 15.33 -2.26
N LYS A 89 -12.11 15.66 -2.89
CA LYS A 89 -12.97 16.77 -2.49
C LYS A 89 -14.24 16.26 -1.81
N ASP A 90 -14.85 17.11 -1.00
CA ASP A 90 -16.17 16.84 -0.43
C ASP A 90 -17.21 16.65 -1.54
N GLY A 91 -18.05 15.61 -1.42
CA GLY A 91 -19.03 15.22 -2.44
C GLY A 91 -18.44 14.49 -3.66
N GLN A 92 -17.14 14.23 -3.72
CA GLN A 92 -16.53 13.50 -4.82
C GLN A 92 -16.86 12.01 -4.74
N HIS A 93 -17.25 11.43 -5.89
CA HIS A 93 -17.34 9.97 -6.04
C HIS A 93 -15.95 9.38 -6.28
N VAL A 94 -15.66 8.25 -5.63
CA VAL A 94 -14.38 7.53 -5.70
C VAL A 94 -14.58 6.07 -5.98
N ASP A 95 -13.64 5.48 -6.72
CA ASP A 95 -13.57 4.04 -6.95
C ASP A 95 -12.77 3.33 -5.85
N PRO A 96 -12.92 2.00 -5.68
CA PRO A 96 -12.12 1.22 -4.75
C PRO A 96 -10.63 1.42 -5.00
N GLY A 97 -9.85 1.59 -3.94
CA GLY A 97 -8.41 1.82 -4.03
C GLY A 97 -7.99 3.26 -4.33
N THR A 98 -8.94 4.20 -4.44
CA THR A 98 -8.61 5.62 -4.59
C THR A 98 -7.97 6.14 -3.30
N GLN A 99 -6.80 6.76 -3.42
CA GLN A 99 -6.09 7.37 -2.30
C GLN A 99 -6.79 8.67 -1.87
N LEU A 100 -7.06 8.82 -0.58
CA LEU A 100 -7.83 9.93 -0.04
C LEU A 100 -6.96 11.13 0.36
N VAL A 101 -5.75 10.86 0.83
CA VAL A 101 -4.76 11.88 1.23
C VAL A 101 -3.40 11.53 0.67
N GLU A 102 -2.52 12.52 0.56
CA GLU A 102 -1.14 12.31 0.16
C GLU A 102 -0.38 11.52 1.24
N GLY A 103 0.46 10.57 0.83
CA GLY A 103 1.27 9.74 1.73
C GLY A 103 1.49 8.34 1.20
N SER A 104 2.15 7.53 2.01
CA SER A 104 2.45 6.14 1.67
C SER A 104 1.25 5.23 1.91
N VAL A 105 0.92 4.42 0.93
CA VAL A 105 -0.19 3.44 1.03
C VAL A 105 0.35 2.10 1.51
N ASP A 106 -0.46 1.36 2.29
CA ASP A 106 -0.13 0.00 2.71
C ASP A 106 -0.29 -0.98 1.53
N PRO A 107 0.77 -1.65 1.07
CA PRO A 107 0.69 -2.63 -0.02
C PRO A 107 -0.28 -3.78 0.26
N LYS A 108 -0.50 -4.14 1.54
CA LYS A 108 -1.45 -5.19 1.92
C LYS A 108 -2.89 -4.77 1.67
N LYS A 109 -3.22 -3.49 1.90
CA LYS A 109 -4.55 -2.96 1.59
C LYS A 109 -4.80 -2.92 0.09
N ILE A 110 -3.79 -2.50 -0.70
CA ILE A 110 -3.88 -2.56 -2.16
C ILE A 110 -4.08 -4.01 -2.63
N LEU A 111 -3.35 -4.97 -2.08
CA LEU A 111 -3.50 -6.38 -2.39
C LEU A 111 -4.92 -6.88 -2.11
N ARG A 112 -5.49 -6.48 -0.97
CA ARG A 112 -6.84 -6.90 -0.55
C ARG A 112 -7.93 -6.30 -1.43
N ILE A 113 -7.82 -5.02 -1.78
CA ILE A 113 -8.87 -4.26 -2.48
C ILE A 113 -8.76 -4.42 -4.00
N LEU A 114 -7.56 -4.24 -4.56
CA LEU A 114 -7.31 -4.19 -5.99
C LEU A 114 -6.66 -5.45 -6.56
N GLY A 115 -6.25 -6.36 -5.68
CA GLY A 115 -5.65 -7.63 -6.06
C GLY A 115 -4.14 -7.59 -6.33
N PRO A 116 -3.56 -8.77 -6.69
CA PRO A 116 -2.11 -8.95 -6.73
C PRO A 116 -1.40 -8.10 -7.79
N ARG A 117 -2.03 -7.88 -8.94
CA ARG A 117 -1.42 -7.08 -10.02
C ARG A 117 -1.24 -5.62 -9.62
N ALA A 118 -2.26 -5.03 -8.99
CA ALA A 118 -2.18 -3.65 -8.52
C ALA A 118 -1.14 -3.49 -7.41
N ALA A 119 -1.05 -4.46 -6.48
CA ALA A 119 -0.03 -4.45 -5.43
C ALA A 119 1.39 -4.57 -6.02
N GLN A 120 1.59 -5.42 -7.03
CA GLN A 120 2.87 -5.52 -7.75
C GLN A 120 3.28 -4.18 -8.37
N MET A 121 2.38 -3.58 -9.13
CA MET A 121 2.64 -2.29 -9.79
C MET A 121 2.93 -1.19 -8.78
N ASN A 122 2.20 -1.14 -7.69
CA ASN A 122 2.42 -0.14 -6.64
C ASN A 122 3.82 -0.29 -6.01
N ILE A 123 4.23 -1.50 -5.61
CA ILE A 123 5.56 -1.72 -5.02
C ILE A 123 6.66 -1.36 -6.02
N VAL A 124 6.54 -1.77 -7.29
CA VAL A 124 7.53 -1.45 -8.33
C VAL A 124 7.66 0.05 -8.49
N ASN A 125 6.55 0.77 -8.61
CA ASN A 125 6.55 2.22 -8.80
C ASN A 125 7.16 2.94 -7.58
N GLU A 126 6.74 2.59 -6.37
CA GLU A 126 7.26 3.23 -5.16
C GLU A 126 8.77 2.98 -4.95
N VAL A 127 9.24 1.76 -5.21
CA VAL A 127 10.69 1.46 -5.15
C VAL A 127 11.44 2.26 -6.22
N HIS A 128 10.88 2.31 -7.44
CA HIS A 128 11.47 3.07 -8.54
C HIS A 128 11.57 4.56 -8.22
N ASP A 129 10.54 5.14 -7.61
CA ASP A 129 10.52 6.55 -7.21
C ASP A 129 11.56 6.84 -6.12
N VAL A 130 11.78 5.92 -5.17
CA VAL A 130 12.85 6.06 -4.18
C VAL A 130 14.23 6.12 -4.86
N TYR A 131 14.51 5.20 -5.80
CA TYR A 131 15.79 5.19 -6.53
C TYR A 131 15.95 6.44 -7.39
N ARG A 132 14.89 6.82 -8.12
CA ARG A 132 14.90 8.01 -8.99
C ARG A 132 15.11 9.31 -8.20
N SER A 133 14.51 9.42 -7.01
CA SER A 133 14.70 10.59 -6.13
C SER A 133 16.14 10.75 -5.65
N GLN A 134 16.93 9.69 -5.64
CA GLN A 134 18.34 9.66 -5.32
C GLN A 134 19.26 9.78 -6.56
N GLY A 135 18.66 10.00 -7.75
CA GLY A 135 19.42 10.09 -9.01
C GLY A 135 19.95 8.75 -9.52
N VAL A 136 19.43 7.64 -9.01
CA VAL A 136 19.81 6.28 -9.42
C VAL A 136 18.77 5.74 -10.38
N ASP A 137 19.20 5.35 -11.58
CA ASP A 137 18.35 4.68 -12.56
C ASP A 137 18.51 3.16 -12.41
N ILE A 138 17.39 2.49 -12.14
CA ILE A 138 17.31 1.03 -12.02
C ILE A 138 16.23 0.50 -12.96
N HIS A 139 16.52 -0.57 -13.68
CA HIS A 139 15.55 -1.17 -14.56
C HIS A 139 14.52 -1.98 -13.79
N ASP A 140 13.22 -1.77 -14.08
CA ASP A 140 12.07 -2.37 -13.40
C ASP A 140 12.17 -3.88 -13.23
N LYS A 141 12.73 -4.61 -14.20
CA LYS A 141 12.90 -6.07 -14.13
C LYS A 141 13.60 -6.57 -12.85
N HIS A 142 14.50 -5.77 -12.29
CA HIS A 142 15.21 -6.16 -11.06
C HIS A 142 14.28 -6.10 -9.85
N ILE A 143 13.40 -5.11 -9.82
CA ILE A 143 12.38 -4.94 -8.77
C ILE A 143 11.27 -5.98 -8.98
N GLU A 144 10.82 -6.17 -10.21
CA GLU A 144 9.77 -7.12 -10.57
C GLU A 144 10.09 -8.56 -10.15
N VAL A 145 11.35 -9.00 -10.29
CA VAL A 145 11.79 -10.32 -9.84
C VAL A 145 11.59 -10.50 -8.33
N ILE A 146 11.92 -9.48 -7.54
CA ILE A 146 11.74 -9.52 -6.08
C ILE A 146 10.25 -9.55 -5.74
N VAL A 147 9.46 -8.66 -6.35
CA VAL A 147 8.01 -8.57 -6.10
C VAL A 147 7.28 -9.84 -6.54
N HIS A 148 7.70 -10.44 -7.66
CA HIS A 148 7.19 -11.75 -8.07
C HIS A 148 7.43 -12.82 -7.01
N GLN A 149 8.61 -12.83 -6.39
CA GLN A 149 8.97 -13.77 -5.34
C GLN A 149 8.17 -13.53 -4.04
N MET A 150 7.86 -12.27 -3.71
CA MET A 150 7.01 -11.92 -2.56
C MET A 150 5.59 -12.49 -2.69
N LEU A 151 5.04 -12.55 -3.89
CA LEU A 151 3.66 -13.01 -4.18
C LEU A 151 3.60 -14.45 -4.71
N ARG A 152 4.68 -15.21 -4.57
CA ARG A 152 4.78 -16.57 -5.06
C ARG A 152 3.91 -17.56 -4.30
N ARG A 153 3.75 -17.36 -2.99
CA ARG A 153 3.03 -18.28 -2.10
C ARG A 153 1.68 -17.74 -1.68
N VAL A 154 0.77 -18.66 -1.40
CA VAL A 154 -0.55 -18.39 -0.83
C VAL A 154 -0.79 -19.28 0.37
N THR A 155 -1.55 -18.80 1.35
CA THR A 155 -2.00 -19.60 2.48
C THR A 155 -3.33 -20.24 2.12
N VAL A 156 -3.45 -21.55 2.31
CA VAL A 156 -4.69 -22.29 2.11
C VAL A 156 -5.62 -21.98 3.27
N ILE A 157 -6.82 -21.48 2.99
CA ILE A 157 -7.86 -21.22 4.02
C ILE A 157 -8.74 -22.44 4.18
N ASP A 158 -9.16 -23.01 3.05
CA ASP A 158 -10.02 -24.19 2.99
C ASP A 158 -9.41 -25.19 2.00
N SER A 159 -9.37 -26.46 2.37
CA SER A 159 -8.82 -27.52 1.53
C SER A 159 -9.76 -27.93 0.40
N GLY A 160 -11.10 -27.71 0.56
CA GLY A 160 -12.08 -28.23 -0.39
C GLY A 160 -11.87 -29.71 -0.67
N ASP A 161 -11.87 -30.09 -1.95
CA ASP A 161 -11.64 -31.47 -2.42
C ASP A 161 -10.17 -31.79 -2.72
N THR A 162 -9.23 -30.94 -2.25
CA THR A 162 -7.78 -31.11 -2.50
C THR A 162 -7.06 -31.72 -1.32
N ASP A 163 -5.84 -32.28 -1.55
CA ASP A 163 -4.96 -32.81 -0.51
C ASP A 163 -4.20 -31.71 0.27
N LEU A 164 -4.55 -30.42 0.06
CA LEU A 164 -3.91 -29.30 0.73
C LEU A 164 -4.45 -29.16 2.17
N LEU A 165 -3.59 -28.74 3.09
CA LEU A 165 -4.00 -28.54 4.48
C LEU A 165 -4.36 -27.07 4.75
N PRO A 166 -5.43 -26.79 5.51
CA PRO A 166 -5.73 -25.46 5.99
C PRO A 166 -4.55 -24.86 6.77
N GLY A 167 -4.13 -23.64 6.44
CA GLY A 167 -2.97 -22.97 7.01
C GLY A 167 -1.63 -23.30 6.31
N GLU A 168 -1.61 -24.23 5.36
CA GLU A 168 -0.41 -24.56 4.60
C GLU A 168 -0.03 -23.41 3.64
N LEU A 169 1.27 -23.11 3.55
CA LEU A 169 1.83 -22.17 2.58
C LEU A 169 2.23 -22.93 1.31
N VAL A 170 1.45 -22.76 0.27
CA VAL A 170 1.65 -23.45 -1.03
C VAL A 170 2.13 -22.48 -2.11
N ASP A 171 2.88 -23.00 -3.06
CA ASP A 171 3.20 -22.26 -4.28
C ASP A 171 1.92 -22.00 -5.09
N ARG A 172 1.74 -20.77 -5.55
CA ARG A 172 0.55 -20.33 -6.30
C ARG A 172 0.31 -21.13 -7.58
N ALA A 173 1.38 -21.64 -8.21
CA ALA A 173 1.25 -22.48 -9.39
C ALA A 173 0.63 -23.84 -9.01
N ARG A 174 1.15 -24.49 -7.95
CA ARG A 174 0.60 -25.75 -7.42
C ARG A 174 -0.86 -25.60 -6.98
N PHE A 175 -1.18 -24.50 -6.28
CA PHE A 175 -2.56 -24.20 -5.87
C PHE A 175 -3.50 -24.11 -7.08
N ARG A 176 -3.08 -23.45 -8.17
CA ARG A 176 -3.88 -23.34 -9.40
C ARG A 176 -4.04 -24.66 -10.14
N GLU A 177 -3.03 -25.54 -10.08
CA GLU A 177 -3.11 -26.88 -10.71
C GLU A 177 -4.11 -27.77 -10.00
N GLN A 178 -4.21 -27.66 -8.69
CA GLN A 178 -5.14 -28.46 -7.88
C GLN A 178 -6.60 -27.97 -7.96
N ASN A 179 -6.80 -26.72 -8.37
CA ASN A 179 -8.13 -26.12 -8.55
C ASN A 179 -8.62 -26.15 -10.02
N LYS A 180 -7.98 -26.91 -10.89
CA LYS A 180 -8.44 -27.17 -12.27
C LYS A 180 -9.28 -28.43 -12.34
#